data_8cfa0a0398ee75b94c5ae28169dca7db
#
_entry.id   8cfa0a0398ee75b94c5ae28169dca7db
#
_cell.length_a   1.000
_cell.length_b   1.000
_cell.length_c   1.000
_cell.angle_alpha   90.00
_cell.angle_beta   90.00
_cell.angle_gamma   90.00
#
_symmetry.space_group_name_H-M   'P 1'
#
loop_
_entity.id
_entity.type
_entity.pdbx_description
1 polymer ?
#
loop_
_entity_poly.entity_id
_entity_poly.type
_entity_poly.pdbx_seq_one_letter_code
_entity_poly.pdbx_strand_id
1 'polypeptide(L)'
;PAVIGKDCFLENSYVGPFTSIGDRARVSHAEIEHCILREDCQILDFHGRIADSLIGMNVELTRSHSRPVAFRLMLGDDSKVEVV
;
A
#
# COMPACT_ATOMS: atom_id res chain seq x y z
N PRO A 1 -5.20 15.86 1.92
CA PRO A 1 -3.73 15.88 1.89
C PRO A 1 -3.14 14.49 2.12
N ALA A 2 -1.99 14.26 1.55
CA ALA A 2 -1.26 13.02 1.70
C ALA A 2 0.12 13.33 2.29
N VAL A 3 0.61 12.43 3.14
CA VAL A 3 1.93 12.56 3.74
C VAL A 3 2.77 11.36 3.33
N ILE A 4 3.95 11.64 2.77
CA ILE A 4 4.85 10.59 2.29
C ILE A 4 6.17 10.74 3.04
N GLY A 5 6.63 9.66 3.66
CA GLY A 5 7.86 9.66 4.42
C GLY A 5 9.11 9.65 3.57
N LYS A 6 10.26 9.41 4.21
CA LYS A 6 11.56 9.45 3.56
C LYS A 6 11.83 8.16 2.79
N ASP A 7 12.56 8.31 1.68
CA ASP A 7 13.06 7.18 0.91
C ASP A 7 11.96 6.24 0.43
N CYS A 8 10.78 6.79 0.20
CA CYS A 8 9.68 6.01 -0.36
C CYS A 8 9.89 5.84 -1.86
N PHE A 9 9.47 4.70 -2.38
CA PHE A 9 9.51 4.42 -3.80
C PHE A 9 8.10 4.21 -4.31
N LEU A 10 7.67 5.07 -5.22
CA LEU A 10 6.33 5.00 -5.80
C LEU A 10 6.46 4.89 -7.31
N GLU A 11 5.93 3.82 -7.88
CA GLU A 11 6.02 3.59 -9.31
C GLU A 11 4.64 3.24 -9.86
N ASN A 12 4.21 3.98 -10.88
CA ASN A 12 2.90 3.77 -11.51
C ASN A 12 1.79 3.67 -10.47
N SER A 13 1.83 4.55 -9.48
CA SER A 13 0.94 4.49 -8.33
C SER A 13 0.20 5.81 -8.18
N TYR A 14 -0.99 5.70 -7.61
CA TYR A 14 -1.78 6.87 -7.26
C TYR A 14 -1.94 6.92 -5.75
N VAL A 15 -1.60 8.05 -5.16
CA VAL A 15 -1.78 8.25 -3.73
C VAL A 15 -2.85 9.32 -3.54
N GLY A 16 -4.00 8.89 -3.09
CA GLY A 16 -5.14 9.77 -2.91
C GLY A 16 -5.10 10.55 -1.61
N PRO A 17 -6.15 11.31 -1.33
CA PRO A 17 -6.20 12.15 -0.13
C PRO A 17 -6.30 11.33 1.15
N PHE A 18 -5.91 11.95 2.25
CA PHE A 18 -5.98 11.35 3.59
C PHE A 18 -5.21 10.04 3.68
N THR A 19 -4.04 10.01 3.04
CA THR A 19 -3.15 8.86 3.03
C THR A 19 -1.85 9.23 3.71
N SER A 20 -1.33 8.34 4.54
CA SER A 20 -0.04 8.51 5.18
C SER A 20 0.83 7.31 4.86
N ILE A 21 2.02 7.57 4.33
CA ILE A 21 2.97 6.52 3.94
C ILE A 21 4.23 6.69 4.76
N GLY A 22 4.60 5.63 5.49
CA GLY A 22 5.78 5.67 6.34
C GLY A 22 7.08 5.60 5.56
N ASP A 23 8.18 5.73 6.28
CA ASP A 23 9.50 5.77 5.66
C ASP A 23 9.84 4.45 4.98
N ARG A 24 10.55 4.53 3.87
CA ARG A 24 11.07 3.38 3.14
C ARG A 24 9.98 2.45 2.60
N ALA A 25 8.77 2.94 2.46
CA ALA A 25 7.69 2.15 1.87
C ALA A 25 7.84 2.10 0.36
N ARG A 26 7.40 1.01 -0.23
CA ARG A 26 7.44 0.82 -1.67
C ARG A 26 6.05 0.49 -2.17
N VAL A 27 5.60 1.23 -3.16
CA VAL A 27 4.29 1.02 -3.77
C VAL A 27 4.48 0.97 -5.29
N SER A 28 4.03 -0.11 -5.90
CA SER A 28 4.19 -0.31 -7.32
C SER A 28 2.86 -0.78 -7.90
N HIS A 29 2.38 -0.09 -8.94
CA HIS A 29 1.17 -0.45 -9.66
C HIS A 29 -0.04 -0.59 -8.74
N ALA A 30 -0.28 0.39 -7.87
CA ALA A 30 -1.41 0.37 -6.95
C ALA A 30 -1.99 1.76 -6.77
N GLU A 31 -3.26 1.81 -6.41
CA GLU A 31 -3.93 3.05 -6.04
C GLU A 31 -4.25 2.97 -4.56
N ILE A 32 -3.89 4.00 -3.82
CA ILE A 32 -4.06 4.02 -2.38
C ILE A 32 -4.77 5.30 -1.98
N GLU A 33 -5.84 5.17 -1.20
CA GLU A 33 -6.53 6.34 -0.66
C GLU A 33 -7.11 6.04 0.71
N HIS A 34 -7.13 7.06 1.57
CA HIS A 34 -7.64 6.94 2.93
C HIS A 34 -6.96 5.81 3.70
N CYS A 35 -5.65 5.66 3.54
CA CYS A 35 -4.89 4.56 4.13
C CYS A 35 -3.76 5.07 4.99
N ILE A 36 -3.32 4.22 5.90
CA ILE A 36 -2.10 4.45 6.67
C ILE A 36 -1.18 3.26 6.42
N LEU A 37 -0.02 3.54 5.83
CA LEU A 37 1.03 2.54 5.61
C LEU A 37 2.18 2.85 6.55
N ARG A 38 2.54 1.88 7.39
CA ARG A 38 3.66 2.07 8.31
C ARG A 38 4.98 1.88 7.59
N GLU A 39 6.06 2.02 8.32
CA GLU A 39 7.41 1.97 7.77
C GLU A 39 7.73 0.61 7.14
N ASP A 40 8.53 0.62 6.08
CA ASP A 40 9.01 -0.58 5.41
C ASP A 40 7.92 -1.47 4.81
N CYS A 41 6.77 -0.91 4.52
CA CYS A 41 5.72 -1.64 3.82
C CYS A 41 6.08 -1.80 2.35
N GLN A 42 5.64 -2.90 1.75
CA GLN A 42 5.83 -3.13 0.32
C GLN A 42 4.51 -3.56 -0.30
N ILE A 43 4.03 -2.77 -1.25
CA ILE A 43 2.86 -3.11 -2.03
C ILE A 43 3.31 -3.18 -3.48
N LEU A 44 3.43 -4.40 -4.00
CA LEU A 44 4.05 -4.62 -5.30
C LEU A 44 3.07 -5.27 -6.26
N ASP A 45 2.96 -4.69 -7.46
CA ASP A 45 2.14 -5.23 -8.54
C ASP A 45 0.72 -5.58 -8.10
N PHE A 46 0.14 -4.72 -7.29
CA PHE A 46 -1.17 -4.98 -6.75
C PHE A 46 -2.26 -4.85 -7.81
N HIS A 47 -2.11 -3.88 -8.72
CA HIS A 47 -3.06 -3.64 -9.83
C HIS A 47 -4.49 -3.45 -9.33
N GLY A 48 -4.64 -2.74 -8.24
CA GLY A 48 -5.95 -2.47 -7.69
C GLY A 48 -5.92 -1.26 -6.79
N ARG A 49 -7.05 -1.03 -6.13
CA ARG A 49 -7.17 0.10 -5.22
C ARG A 49 -7.34 -0.39 -3.79
N ILE A 50 -6.55 0.19 -2.91
CA ILE A 50 -6.63 -0.08 -1.49
C ILE A 50 -7.22 1.16 -0.83
N ALA A 51 -8.32 0.98 -0.10
CA ALA A 51 -9.03 2.10 0.52
C ALA A 51 -9.37 1.77 1.97
N ASP A 52 -9.39 2.82 2.80
CA ASP A 52 -9.84 2.71 4.19
C ASP A 52 -9.11 1.60 4.94
N SER A 53 -7.78 1.52 4.77
CA SER A 53 -6.98 0.41 5.29
C SER A 53 -5.86 0.90 6.19
N LEU A 54 -5.44 0.03 7.10
CA LEU A 54 -4.29 0.27 7.96
C LEU A 54 -3.32 -0.90 7.77
N ILE A 55 -2.09 -0.57 7.37
CA ILE A 55 -1.08 -1.59 7.09
C ILE A 55 0.12 -1.36 8.01
N GLY A 56 0.47 -2.38 8.79
CA GLY A 56 1.54 -2.30 9.77
C GLY A 56 2.93 -2.27 9.16
N MET A 57 3.93 -2.30 10.01
CA MET A 57 5.33 -2.26 9.56
C MET A 57 5.75 -3.60 8.95
N ASN A 58 6.66 -3.53 7.98
CA ASN A 58 7.23 -4.71 7.33
C ASN A 58 6.20 -5.61 6.68
N VAL A 59 5.07 -5.06 6.27
CA VAL A 59 4.04 -5.82 5.57
C VAL A 59 4.38 -5.89 4.09
N GLU A 60 4.25 -7.08 3.51
CA GLU A 60 4.41 -7.26 2.09
C GLU A 60 3.07 -7.69 1.50
N LEU A 61 2.60 -6.93 0.53
CA LEU A 61 1.33 -7.18 -0.11
C LEU A 61 1.53 -7.29 -1.61
N THR A 62 1.17 -8.45 -2.19
CA THR A 62 1.29 -8.65 -3.61
C THR A 62 0.00 -9.22 -4.17
N ARG A 63 -0.15 -9.16 -5.49
CA ARG A 63 -1.33 -9.69 -6.15
C ARG A 63 -0.94 -10.26 -7.49
N SER A 64 -1.35 -11.48 -7.77
CA SER A 64 -0.99 -12.15 -9.00
C SER A 64 -1.94 -11.86 -10.15
N HIS A 65 -3.12 -11.31 -9.89
CA HIS A 65 -4.07 -10.93 -10.94
C HIS A 65 -4.15 -9.43 -11.07
N SER A 66 -4.32 -8.94 -12.29
CA SER A 66 -4.36 -7.52 -12.59
C SER A 66 -5.76 -6.94 -12.60
N ARG A 67 -6.74 -7.65 -12.10
CA ARG A 67 -8.12 -7.17 -12.11
C ARG A 67 -8.29 -6.06 -11.09
N PRO A 68 -8.71 -4.86 -11.49
CA PRO A 68 -8.84 -3.76 -10.54
C PRO A 68 -10.05 -3.95 -9.64
N VAL A 69 -9.80 -4.05 -8.35
CA VAL A 69 -10.83 -4.06 -7.31
C VAL A 69 -10.32 -3.27 -6.12
N ALA A 70 -11.23 -2.84 -5.27
CA ALA A 70 -10.87 -2.13 -4.06
C ALA A 70 -10.82 -3.11 -2.89
N PHE A 71 -9.80 -2.95 -2.06
CA PHE A 71 -9.63 -3.79 -0.88
C PHE A 71 -9.54 -2.93 0.37
N ARG A 72 -10.04 -3.47 1.45
CA ARG A 72 -9.85 -2.90 2.78
C ARG A 72 -9.07 -3.88 3.61
N LEU A 73 -7.94 -3.43 4.14
CA LEU A 73 -7.02 -4.32 4.85
C LEU A 73 -6.60 -3.72 6.17
N MET A 74 -6.56 -4.56 7.19
CA MET A 74 -5.94 -4.21 8.46
C MET A 74 -4.93 -5.31 8.76
N LEU A 75 -3.66 -5.01 8.54
CA LEU A 75 -2.60 -6.00 8.65
C LEU A 75 -1.65 -5.59 9.76
N GLY A 76 -1.34 -6.54 10.63
CA GLY A 76 -0.37 -6.31 11.68
C GLY A 76 1.05 -6.23 11.13
N ASP A 77 1.98 -5.91 12.02
CA ASP A 77 3.38 -5.80 11.62
C ASP A 77 3.91 -7.14 11.13
N ASP A 78 4.82 -7.08 10.16
CA ASP A 78 5.49 -8.25 9.58
C ASP A 78 4.55 -9.22 8.87
N SER A 79 3.39 -8.78 8.48
CA SER A 79 2.46 -9.63 7.72
C SER A 79 2.85 -9.72 6.27
N LYS A 80 2.47 -10.81 5.63
CA LYS A 80 2.69 -10.99 4.22
C LYS A 80 1.39 -11.50 3.60
N VAL A 81 0.91 -10.79 2.59
CA VAL A 81 -0.35 -11.13 1.95
C VAL A 81 -0.15 -11.21 0.44
N GLU A 82 -0.66 -12.27 -0.14
CA GLU A 82 -0.68 -12.42 -1.58
C GLU A 82 -2.14 -12.58 -2.02
N VAL A 83 -2.58 -11.70 -2.91
CA VAL A 83 -3.95 -11.69 -3.39
C VAL A 83 -3.99 -12.19 -4.82
N VAL A 84 -4.84 -13.15 -5.07
CA VAL A 84 -4.99 -13.73 -6.42
C VAL A 84 -6.30 -13.33 -7.06
#